data_2a1eaf03cf5e8368ec073295f8ad2272
#
_entry.id   2a1eaf03cf5e8368ec073295f8ad2272
#
_cell.length_a   1.000
_cell.length_b   1.000
_cell.length_c   1.000
_cell.angle_alpha   90.00
_cell.angle_beta   90.00
_cell.angle_gamma   90.00
#
_symmetry.space_group_name_H-M   'P 1'
#
loop_
_entity.id
_entity.type
_entity.pdbx_description
1 polymer ?
#
loop_
_entity_poly.entity_id
_entity_poly.type
_entity_poly.pdbx_seq_one_letter_code
_entity_poly.pdbx_strand_id
1 'polypeptide(L)'
;YDNSVETFIMRGVDLIFIPEPATAQMLREHGLNALCVRQFAEDGYDDYVFYFSEMIRQIWGSDKAVSEKIDMWQSDFTTALNTVKQTLDAHPEIQTQTLYYINGEKDRGLGYTDLGKSLLETVYKALKIDFICNRFESNRPSVEAVLEIDPDIISIGGIYQKKRLNELYSTEPWNQIKAVRENKVYNIPVGFVGFEQTCSASALFIYSQANQIYPDLFDFDLVALTQECLQKYFDYTLTDNAAQNLLDGYFKDGSFMIE
;
A
#
# COMPACT_ATOMS: atom_id res chain seq x y z
N TYR A 1 -4.91 9.09 -19.31
CA TYR A 1 -5.07 10.54 -19.14
C TYR A 1 -4.13 11.25 -20.11
N ASP A 2 -4.65 12.33 -20.76
CA ASP A 2 -3.82 13.20 -21.59
C ASP A 2 -3.08 14.19 -20.66
N ASN A 3 -1.78 13.97 -20.51
CA ASN A 3 -0.88 14.83 -19.72
C ASN A 3 -0.14 15.86 -20.61
N SER A 4 -0.75 16.29 -21.72
CA SER A 4 -0.13 17.27 -22.59
C SER A 4 -0.12 18.67 -21.96
N VAL A 5 0.90 19.42 -22.27
CA VAL A 5 1.07 20.82 -21.83
C VAL A 5 -0.16 21.66 -22.21
N GLU A 6 -0.63 21.47 -23.44
CA GLU A 6 -1.79 22.19 -23.98
C GLU A 6 -3.06 21.91 -23.18
N THR A 7 -3.27 20.66 -22.75
CA THR A 7 -4.43 20.28 -21.95
C THR A 7 -4.41 20.99 -20.60
N PHE A 8 -3.28 21.06 -19.92
CA PHE A 8 -3.16 21.75 -18.64
C PHE A 8 -3.36 23.27 -18.78
N ILE A 9 -2.78 23.89 -19.82
CA ILE A 9 -2.95 25.31 -20.11
C ILE A 9 -4.43 25.63 -20.40
N MET A 10 -5.08 24.85 -21.26
CA MET A 10 -6.49 25.07 -21.60
C MET A 10 -7.42 24.93 -20.39
N ARG A 11 -7.07 24.09 -19.44
CA ARG A 11 -7.85 23.89 -18.21
C ARG A 11 -7.57 24.95 -17.15
N GLY A 12 -6.58 25.81 -17.33
CA GLY A 12 -6.20 26.85 -16.36
C GLY A 12 -5.78 26.25 -15.02
N VAL A 13 -4.97 25.19 -15.04
CA VAL A 13 -4.55 24.47 -13.83
C VAL A 13 -3.48 25.26 -13.09
N ASP A 14 -3.70 25.58 -11.81
CA ASP A 14 -2.76 26.35 -11.00
C ASP A 14 -1.59 25.50 -10.48
N LEU A 15 -1.82 24.21 -10.20
CA LEU A 15 -0.80 23.31 -9.65
C LEU A 15 -1.04 21.87 -10.15
N ILE A 16 0.05 21.20 -10.51
CA ILE A 16 0.03 19.84 -11.05
C ILE A 16 0.91 18.95 -10.18
N PHE A 17 0.36 17.83 -9.71
CA PHE A 17 1.11 16.76 -9.06
C PHE A 17 1.38 15.64 -10.06
N ILE A 18 2.64 15.32 -10.31
CA ILE A 18 3.07 14.32 -11.28
C ILE A 18 4.05 13.34 -10.62
N PRO A 19 3.85 12.03 -10.79
CA PRO A 19 4.77 11.04 -10.20
C PRO A 19 6.10 10.91 -10.97
N GLU A 20 6.17 11.29 -12.25
CA GLU A 20 7.36 11.16 -13.07
C GLU A 20 8.21 12.44 -13.05
N PRO A 21 9.48 12.37 -12.56
CA PRO A 21 10.35 13.55 -12.47
C PRO A 21 10.57 14.26 -13.81
N ALA A 22 10.77 13.49 -14.89
CA ALA A 22 10.99 14.04 -16.24
C ALA A 22 9.76 14.81 -16.75
N THR A 23 8.55 14.29 -16.51
CA THR A 23 7.30 14.96 -16.88
C THR A 23 7.10 16.24 -16.05
N ALA A 24 7.37 16.18 -14.74
CA ALA A 24 7.30 17.39 -13.91
C ALA A 24 8.28 18.47 -14.37
N GLN A 25 9.49 18.09 -14.75
CA GLN A 25 10.48 19.02 -15.30
C GLN A 25 10.00 19.63 -16.63
N MET A 26 9.55 18.81 -17.56
CA MET A 26 9.03 19.25 -18.84
C MET A 26 7.88 20.26 -18.69
N LEU A 27 6.92 20.00 -17.78
CA LEU A 27 5.82 20.91 -17.50
C LEU A 27 6.31 22.26 -16.96
N ARG A 28 7.31 22.27 -16.05
CA ARG A 28 7.92 23.50 -15.52
C ARG A 28 8.63 24.30 -16.61
N GLU A 29 9.32 23.65 -17.53
CA GLU A 29 9.98 24.32 -18.69
C GLU A 29 8.97 25.03 -19.59
N HIS A 30 7.70 24.61 -19.58
CA HIS A 30 6.59 25.27 -20.27
C HIS A 30 5.79 26.24 -19.38
N GLY A 31 6.33 26.61 -18.21
CA GLY A 31 5.74 27.63 -17.34
C GLY A 31 4.60 27.15 -16.46
N LEU A 32 4.38 25.86 -16.34
CA LEU A 32 3.38 25.26 -15.46
C LEU A 32 3.97 24.95 -14.09
N ASN A 33 3.17 25.16 -13.03
CA ASN A 33 3.57 24.78 -11.66
C ASN A 33 3.39 23.27 -11.48
N ALA A 34 4.44 22.49 -11.71
CA ALA A 34 4.43 21.06 -11.57
C ALA A 34 5.37 20.58 -10.46
N LEU A 35 4.85 19.75 -9.55
CA LEU A 35 5.59 19.13 -8.46
C LEU A 35 5.67 17.61 -8.69
N CYS A 36 6.87 17.06 -8.53
CA CYS A 36 7.06 15.62 -8.54
C CYS A 36 6.63 15.06 -7.18
N VAL A 37 5.65 14.14 -7.17
CA VAL A 37 5.15 13.51 -5.95
C VAL A 37 5.87 12.21 -5.60
N ARG A 38 6.75 11.73 -6.47
CA ARG A 38 7.66 10.61 -6.22
C ARG A 38 9.08 11.15 -6.19
N GLN A 39 9.59 11.38 -5.00
CA GLN A 39 11.02 11.54 -4.81
C GLN A 39 11.54 10.26 -4.14
N PHE A 40 12.45 9.60 -4.80
CA PHE A 40 13.21 8.52 -4.16
C PHE A 40 14.21 9.20 -3.26
N ALA A 41 13.93 9.23 -1.97
CA ALA A 41 14.91 9.68 -0.99
C ALA A 41 16.12 8.76 -1.04
N GLU A 42 17.31 9.31 -1.21
CA GLU A 42 18.54 8.51 -1.21
C GLU A 42 18.81 7.94 0.19
N ASP A 43 18.31 8.54 1.25
CA ASP A 43 18.80 8.38 2.61
C ASP A 43 17.85 7.76 3.65
N GLY A 44 16.63 7.32 3.33
CA GLY A 44 15.80 6.67 4.36
C GLY A 44 14.34 6.46 4.00
N TYR A 45 13.74 5.44 4.65
CA TYR A 45 12.36 5.01 4.46
C TYR A 45 11.33 5.96 5.05
N ASP A 46 11.61 6.47 6.24
CA ASP A 46 10.71 7.35 6.98
C ASP A 46 10.44 8.62 6.19
N ASP A 47 11.46 9.15 5.54
CA ASP A 47 11.34 10.32 4.66
C ASP A 47 10.47 10.06 3.42
N TYR A 48 10.52 8.84 2.86
CA TYR A 48 9.70 8.51 1.69
C TYR A 48 8.22 8.44 2.01
N VAL A 49 7.83 7.77 3.09
CA VAL A 49 6.42 7.62 3.49
C VAL A 49 5.80 8.97 3.79
N PHE A 50 6.54 9.87 4.45
CA PHE A 50 6.05 11.18 4.84
C PHE A 50 6.29 12.28 3.79
N TYR A 51 7.08 12.02 2.76
CA TYR A 51 7.45 13.02 1.76
C TYR A 51 6.25 13.76 1.18
N PHE A 52 5.22 13.04 0.73
CA PHE A 52 4.04 13.67 0.13
C PHE A 52 3.28 14.53 1.15
N SER A 53 3.10 14.06 2.37
CA SER A 53 2.41 14.82 3.43
C SER A 53 3.19 16.08 3.82
N GLU A 54 4.52 16.01 3.88
CA GLU A 54 5.36 17.18 4.15
C GLU A 54 5.35 18.18 2.97
N MET A 55 5.30 17.72 1.75
CA MET A 55 5.10 18.58 0.58
C MET A 55 3.75 19.32 0.65
N ILE A 56 2.67 18.62 1.01
CA ILE A 56 1.35 19.22 1.24
C ILE A 56 1.42 20.25 2.38
N ARG A 57 2.13 19.95 3.47
CA ARG A 57 2.36 20.86 4.57
C ARG A 57 3.10 22.15 4.13
N GLN A 58 4.10 22.03 3.27
CA GLN A 58 4.82 23.19 2.74
C GLN A 58 3.93 24.11 1.90
N ILE A 59 2.96 23.55 1.18
CA ILE A 59 2.06 24.31 0.29
C ILE A 59 0.90 24.94 1.09
N TRP A 60 0.27 24.17 1.96
CA TRP A 60 -0.97 24.56 2.65
C TRP A 60 -0.89 24.52 4.18
N GLY A 61 0.27 24.35 4.76
CA GLY A 61 0.43 24.19 6.21
C GLY A 61 0.14 25.45 7.04
N SER A 62 -0.06 26.62 6.40
CA SER A 62 -0.63 27.80 7.04
C SER A 62 -2.12 27.60 7.41
N ASP A 63 -2.81 26.67 6.76
CA ASP A 63 -4.13 26.21 7.17
C ASP A 63 -3.95 25.19 8.31
N LYS A 64 -4.48 25.56 9.48
CA LYS A 64 -4.40 24.74 10.69
C LYS A 64 -5.03 23.38 10.51
N ALA A 65 -6.17 23.29 9.80
CA ALA A 65 -6.87 22.02 9.57
C ALA A 65 -6.03 21.06 8.71
N VAL A 66 -5.29 21.57 7.72
CA VAL A 66 -4.37 20.76 6.91
C VAL A 66 -3.23 20.21 7.77
N SER A 67 -2.58 21.06 8.55
CA SER A 67 -1.48 20.63 9.43
C SER A 67 -1.93 19.60 10.47
N GLU A 68 -3.09 19.81 11.11
CA GLU A 68 -3.66 18.86 12.07
C GLU A 68 -3.97 17.50 11.45
N LYS A 69 -4.48 17.47 10.22
CA LYS A 69 -4.73 16.19 9.52
C LYS A 69 -3.45 15.45 9.14
N ILE A 70 -2.40 16.18 8.77
CA ILE A 70 -1.09 15.59 8.50
C ILE A 70 -0.50 15.01 9.78
N ASP A 71 -0.48 15.77 10.89
CA ASP A 71 0.05 15.32 12.18
C ASP A 71 -0.71 14.07 12.67
N MET A 72 -2.02 14.08 12.53
CA MET A 72 -2.88 12.96 12.88
C MET A 72 -2.51 11.70 12.10
N TRP A 73 -2.37 11.81 10.77
CA TRP A 73 -2.02 10.67 9.91
C TRP A 73 -0.61 10.12 10.22
N GLN A 74 0.38 11.00 10.37
CA GLN A 74 1.74 10.60 10.71
C GLN A 74 1.81 9.92 12.08
N SER A 75 1.05 10.44 13.06
CA SER A 75 0.93 9.83 14.39
C SER A 75 0.29 8.45 14.34
N ASP A 76 -0.80 8.27 13.60
CA ASP A 76 -1.48 6.97 13.48
C ASP A 76 -0.58 5.93 12.82
N PHE A 77 0.07 6.29 11.72
CA PHE A 77 1.00 5.43 11.03
C PHE A 77 2.18 5.02 11.94
N THR A 78 2.81 5.99 12.59
CA THR A 78 3.96 5.75 13.47
C THR A 78 3.56 4.90 14.68
N THR A 79 2.38 5.15 15.25
CA THR A 79 1.85 4.37 16.37
C THR A 79 1.62 2.93 15.97
N ALA A 80 0.95 2.67 14.83
CA ALA A 80 0.73 1.32 14.33
C ALA A 80 2.05 0.59 14.07
N LEU A 81 3.00 1.25 13.40
CA LEU A 81 4.31 0.68 13.09
C LEU A 81 5.08 0.29 14.36
N ASN A 82 5.12 1.21 15.34
CA ASN A 82 5.82 0.98 16.60
C ASN A 82 5.14 -0.12 17.43
N THR A 83 3.81 -0.20 17.43
CA THR A 83 3.07 -1.24 18.16
C THR A 83 3.45 -2.63 17.66
N VAL A 84 3.40 -2.86 16.34
CA VAL A 84 3.74 -4.17 15.79
C VAL A 84 5.22 -4.48 15.95
N LYS A 85 6.09 -3.49 15.73
CA LYS A 85 7.54 -3.66 15.89
C LYS A 85 7.92 -4.04 17.32
N GLN A 86 7.41 -3.31 18.33
CA GLN A 86 7.71 -3.58 19.74
C GLN A 86 7.24 -4.98 20.17
N THR A 87 6.06 -5.41 19.73
CA THR A 87 5.56 -6.75 20.00
C THR A 87 6.49 -7.81 19.41
N LEU A 88 6.88 -7.66 18.14
CA LEU A 88 7.77 -8.62 17.49
C LEU A 88 9.20 -8.59 18.05
N ASP A 89 9.70 -7.43 18.49
CA ASP A 89 11.03 -7.34 19.13
C ASP A 89 11.07 -8.05 20.48
N ALA A 90 9.92 -8.17 21.17
CA ALA A 90 9.77 -8.96 22.38
C ALA A 90 9.76 -10.49 22.12
N HIS A 91 9.65 -10.90 20.85
CA HIS A 91 9.60 -12.29 20.40
C HIS A 91 10.80 -12.62 19.48
N PRO A 92 12.03 -12.78 20.05
CA PRO A 92 13.23 -13.04 19.27
C PRO A 92 13.26 -14.42 18.59
N GLU A 93 12.40 -15.36 19.03
CA GLU A 93 12.22 -16.68 18.43
C GLU A 93 11.57 -16.65 17.05
N ILE A 94 10.89 -15.55 16.69
CA ILE A 94 10.24 -15.40 15.40
C ILE A 94 11.29 -15.25 14.31
N GLN A 95 11.27 -16.21 13.38
CA GLN A 95 12.15 -16.20 12.23
C GLN A 95 11.62 -15.26 11.14
N THR A 96 12.54 -14.58 10.48
CA THR A 96 12.21 -13.77 9.29
C THR A 96 11.69 -14.66 8.18
N GLN A 97 10.51 -14.32 7.65
CA GLN A 97 9.88 -14.99 6.50
C GLN A 97 10.07 -14.14 5.26
N THR A 98 10.13 -14.80 4.09
CA THR A 98 10.20 -14.13 2.79
C THR A 98 8.81 -13.84 2.26
N LEU A 99 8.61 -12.67 1.64
CA LEU A 99 7.32 -12.27 1.07
C LEU A 99 7.46 -11.75 -0.35
N TYR A 100 6.66 -12.30 -1.25
CA TYR A 100 6.42 -11.78 -2.59
C TYR A 100 5.10 -11.01 -2.65
N TYR A 101 5.11 -9.81 -3.20
CA TYR A 101 3.92 -8.98 -3.39
C TYR A 101 3.46 -9.04 -4.85
N ILE A 102 2.18 -9.29 -5.07
CA ILE A 102 1.52 -9.21 -6.37
C ILE A 102 0.68 -7.94 -6.43
N ASN A 103 1.01 -7.06 -7.37
CA ASN A 103 0.20 -5.87 -7.63
C ASN A 103 -0.99 -6.24 -8.52
N GLY A 104 -2.16 -6.43 -7.92
CA GLY A 104 -3.37 -6.97 -8.52
C GLY A 104 -4.19 -5.95 -9.32
N GLU A 105 -3.56 -5.07 -10.09
CA GLU A 105 -4.24 -4.16 -11.00
C GLU A 105 -4.65 -4.83 -12.33
N LYS A 106 -5.57 -4.19 -13.09
CA LYS A 106 -6.30 -4.77 -14.23
C LYS A 106 -5.42 -5.50 -15.25
N ASP A 107 -4.43 -4.80 -15.76
CA ASP A 107 -3.60 -5.27 -16.89
C ASP A 107 -2.25 -5.85 -16.42
N ARG A 108 -2.16 -6.18 -15.12
CA ARG A 108 -0.99 -6.75 -14.49
C ARG A 108 -1.24 -8.22 -14.19
N GLY A 109 -0.29 -9.08 -14.54
CA GLY A 109 -0.35 -10.51 -14.23
C GLY A 109 0.24 -10.84 -12.87
N LEU A 110 0.35 -12.14 -12.54
CA LEU A 110 0.95 -12.63 -11.30
C LEU A 110 2.42 -12.22 -11.15
N GLY A 111 3.13 -12.03 -12.26
CA GLY A 111 4.52 -11.56 -12.27
C GLY A 111 4.67 -10.05 -12.12
N TYR A 112 3.63 -9.27 -11.82
CA TYR A 112 3.81 -7.83 -11.61
C TYR A 112 3.87 -7.50 -10.12
N THR A 113 4.98 -6.87 -9.72
CA THR A 113 5.24 -6.44 -8.35
C THR A 113 5.66 -4.97 -8.29
N ASP A 114 5.73 -4.40 -7.11
CA ASP A 114 6.29 -3.08 -6.88
C ASP A 114 7.73 -3.20 -6.40
N LEU A 115 8.60 -2.35 -6.95
CA LEU A 115 10.01 -2.26 -6.60
C LEU A 115 10.33 -0.95 -5.90
N GLY A 116 11.50 -0.92 -5.29
CA GLY A 116 12.05 0.28 -4.67
C GLY A 116 11.50 0.55 -3.27
N LYS A 117 11.90 1.70 -2.76
CA LYS A 117 11.46 2.19 -1.46
C LYS A 117 9.95 2.48 -1.54
N SER A 118 9.20 1.87 -0.63
CA SER A 118 7.73 1.95 -0.65
C SER A 118 7.15 1.79 0.75
N LEU A 119 5.89 2.13 0.90
CA LEU A 119 5.13 1.85 2.12
C LEU A 119 5.17 0.34 2.45
N LEU A 120 5.03 -0.52 1.42
CA LEU A 120 5.10 -1.98 1.57
C LEU A 120 6.38 -2.43 2.26
N GLU A 121 7.55 -2.00 1.74
CA GLU A 121 8.83 -2.40 2.33
C GLU A 121 8.98 -1.88 3.77
N THR A 122 8.57 -0.64 4.04
CA THR A 122 8.61 -0.08 5.39
C THR A 122 7.78 -0.93 6.37
N VAL A 123 6.56 -1.28 5.99
CA VAL A 123 5.64 -2.08 6.82
C VAL A 123 6.15 -3.50 6.99
N TYR A 124 6.52 -4.18 5.91
CA TYR A 124 7.00 -5.55 6.00
C TYR A 124 8.32 -5.67 6.79
N LYS A 125 9.23 -4.70 6.66
CA LYS A 125 10.42 -4.64 7.50
C LYS A 125 10.09 -4.52 8.99
N ALA A 126 9.10 -3.69 9.36
CA ALA A 126 8.65 -3.58 10.74
C ALA A 126 7.99 -4.88 11.25
N LEU A 127 7.38 -5.65 10.35
CA LEU A 127 6.82 -6.98 10.60
C LEU A 127 7.87 -8.11 10.57
N LYS A 128 9.17 -7.82 10.55
CA LYS A 128 10.27 -8.82 10.40
C LYS A 128 10.10 -9.70 9.16
N ILE A 129 9.57 -9.14 8.09
CA ILE A 129 9.41 -9.80 6.79
C ILE A 129 10.49 -9.31 5.82
N ASP A 130 11.10 -10.23 5.12
CA ASP A 130 12.00 -9.97 4.03
C ASP A 130 11.20 -9.77 2.73
N PHE A 131 11.06 -8.53 2.31
CA PHE A 131 10.33 -8.13 1.11
C PHE A 131 11.19 -8.40 -0.13
N ILE A 132 11.06 -9.60 -0.70
CA ILE A 132 11.95 -10.07 -1.77
C ILE A 132 11.79 -9.33 -3.10
N CYS A 133 10.74 -8.53 -3.28
CA CYS A 133 10.46 -7.85 -4.56
C CYS A 133 11.61 -6.94 -4.99
N ASN A 134 12.34 -6.35 -4.04
CA ASN A 134 13.50 -5.51 -4.31
C ASN A 134 14.76 -6.28 -4.77
N ARG A 135 14.71 -7.61 -4.80
CA ARG A 135 15.81 -8.45 -5.33
C ARG A 135 15.74 -8.62 -6.85
N PHE A 136 14.60 -8.26 -7.46
CA PHE A 136 14.42 -8.39 -8.91
C PHE A 136 14.89 -7.13 -9.64
N GLU A 137 15.42 -7.31 -10.84
CA GLU A 137 15.89 -6.21 -11.69
C GLU A 137 14.76 -5.39 -12.31
N SER A 138 13.54 -5.97 -12.37
CA SER A 138 12.36 -5.32 -12.93
C SER A 138 11.11 -5.65 -12.12
N ASN A 139 10.08 -4.81 -12.29
CA ASN A 139 8.76 -5.06 -11.67
C ASN A 139 7.96 -6.18 -12.35
N ARG A 140 8.58 -6.91 -13.27
CA ARG A 140 8.01 -8.08 -13.95
C ARG A 140 8.99 -9.26 -13.91
N PRO A 141 9.28 -9.79 -12.70
CA PRO A 141 10.11 -10.98 -12.59
C PRO A 141 9.44 -12.15 -13.31
N SER A 142 10.25 -13.07 -13.83
CA SER A 142 9.74 -14.34 -14.35
C SER A 142 9.30 -15.22 -13.18
N VAL A 143 8.39 -16.15 -13.45
CA VAL A 143 7.92 -17.09 -12.42
C VAL A 143 9.08 -17.97 -11.90
N GLU A 144 10.04 -18.31 -12.76
CA GLU A 144 11.23 -19.07 -12.39
C GLU A 144 12.07 -18.33 -11.35
N ALA A 145 12.24 -17.01 -11.54
CA ALA A 145 12.98 -16.19 -10.57
C ALA A 145 12.28 -16.12 -9.21
N VAL A 146 10.94 -16.11 -9.19
CA VAL A 146 10.16 -16.16 -7.94
C VAL A 146 10.23 -17.54 -7.31
N LEU A 147 10.17 -18.61 -8.10
CA LEU A 147 10.29 -20.02 -7.65
C LEU A 147 11.69 -20.34 -7.10
N GLU A 148 12.74 -19.74 -7.64
CA GLU A 148 14.10 -19.92 -7.13
C GLU A 148 14.22 -19.44 -5.67
N ILE A 149 13.49 -18.39 -5.31
CA ILE A 149 13.42 -17.90 -3.92
C ILE A 149 12.41 -18.71 -3.11
N ASP A 150 11.35 -19.21 -3.72
CA ASP A 150 10.22 -19.98 -3.15
C ASP A 150 9.64 -19.31 -1.88
N PRO A 151 9.02 -18.12 -2.00
CA PRO A 151 8.64 -17.29 -0.86
C PRO A 151 7.69 -17.98 0.11
N ASP A 152 7.86 -17.68 1.40
CA ASP A 152 7.02 -18.20 2.49
C ASP A 152 5.61 -17.63 2.47
N ILE A 153 5.46 -16.38 1.98
CA ILE A 153 4.22 -15.62 2.00
C ILE A 153 4.03 -14.93 0.64
N ILE A 154 2.78 -14.85 0.19
CA ILE A 154 2.37 -13.98 -0.91
C ILE A 154 1.30 -13.02 -0.39
N SER A 155 1.48 -11.71 -0.65
CA SER A 155 0.44 -10.71 -0.46
C SER A 155 -0.05 -10.17 -1.81
N ILE A 156 -1.37 -10.04 -1.95
CA ILE A 156 -2.00 -9.54 -3.17
C ILE A 156 -2.70 -8.23 -2.85
N GLY A 157 -2.23 -7.13 -3.46
CA GLY A 157 -2.86 -5.82 -3.41
C GLY A 157 -3.66 -5.51 -4.67
N GLY A 158 -4.12 -4.24 -4.79
CA GLY A 158 -4.89 -3.77 -5.91
C GLY A 158 -6.34 -4.25 -5.93
N ILE A 159 -7.14 -3.72 -6.86
CA ILE A 159 -8.60 -3.94 -6.88
C ILE A 159 -9.04 -5.21 -7.60
N TYR A 160 -8.14 -5.92 -8.31
CA TYR A 160 -8.40 -7.19 -9.01
C TYR A 160 -7.88 -8.42 -8.24
N GLN A 161 -7.81 -8.34 -6.92
CA GLN A 161 -7.23 -9.37 -6.05
C GLN A 161 -7.89 -10.74 -6.23
N LYS A 162 -9.22 -10.80 -6.31
CA LYS A 162 -9.96 -12.06 -6.49
C LYS A 162 -9.53 -12.79 -7.76
N LYS A 163 -9.37 -12.05 -8.86
CA LYS A 163 -8.88 -12.61 -10.12
C LYS A 163 -7.45 -13.13 -9.96
N ARG A 164 -6.56 -12.36 -9.33
CA ARG A 164 -5.17 -12.77 -9.10
C ARG A 164 -5.06 -13.98 -8.19
N LEU A 165 -5.89 -14.02 -7.15
CA LEU A 165 -5.95 -15.17 -6.25
C LEU A 165 -6.35 -16.46 -7.01
N ASN A 166 -7.41 -16.39 -7.82
CA ASN A 166 -7.85 -17.52 -8.63
C ASN A 166 -6.78 -17.96 -9.65
N GLU A 167 -6.15 -17.02 -10.34
CA GLU A 167 -5.05 -17.30 -11.27
C GLU A 167 -3.86 -17.96 -10.55
N LEU A 168 -3.47 -17.49 -9.38
CA LEU A 168 -2.35 -18.00 -8.59
C LEU A 168 -2.52 -19.48 -8.24
N TYR A 169 -3.73 -19.88 -7.81
CA TYR A 169 -4.01 -21.27 -7.46
C TYR A 169 -4.22 -22.20 -8.67
N SER A 170 -4.58 -21.65 -9.83
CA SER A 170 -4.93 -22.45 -11.04
C SER A 170 -3.85 -22.50 -12.10
N THR A 171 -2.80 -21.65 -12.03
CA THR A 171 -1.81 -21.50 -13.09
C THR A 171 -0.48 -22.13 -12.71
N GLU A 172 -0.01 -23.12 -13.50
CA GLU A 172 1.36 -23.62 -13.36
C GLU A 172 2.37 -22.66 -14.01
N PRO A 173 3.56 -22.51 -13.42
CA PRO A 173 4.02 -23.14 -12.18
C PRO A 173 3.78 -22.28 -10.91
N TRP A 174 3.00 -21.19 -10.96
CA TRP A 174 2.70 -20.32 -9.83
C TRP A 174 2.11 -21.06 -8.62
N ASN A 175 1.25 -22.04 -8.88
CA ASN A 175 0.62 -22.87 -7.84
C ASN A 175 1.61 -23.79 -7.10
N GLN A 176 2.86 -23.86 -7.56
CA GLN A 176 3.92 -24.66 -6.94
C GLN A 176 4.76 -23.87 -5.93
N ILE A 177 4.57 -22.55 -5.81
CA ILE A 177 5.24 -21.72 -4.82
C ILE A 177 4.84 -22.16 -3.40
N LYS A 178 5.79 -22.19 -2.48
CA LYS A 178 5.60 -22.60 -1.08
C LYS A 178 4.41 -21.92 -0.41
N ALA A 179 4.31 -20.60 -0.54
CA ALA A 179 3.20 -19.83 0.00
C ALA A 179 1.83 -20.33 -0.46
N VAL A 180 1.71 -20.74 -1.73
CA VAL A 180 0.46 -21.27 -2.31
C VAL A 180 0.16 -22.66 -1.75
N ARG A 181 1.17 -23.54 -1.72
CA ARG A 181 1.02 -24.91 -1.20
C ARG A 181 0.65 -24.93 0.29
N GLU A 182 1.14 -23.93 1.05
CA GLU A 182 0.91 -23.80 2.50
C GLU A 182 -0.30 -22.90 2.83
N ASN A 183 -1.03 -22.40 1.82
CA ASN A 183 -2.15 -21.45 1.98
C ASN A 183 -1.78 -20.16 2.73
N LYS A 184 -0.55 -19.68 2.58
CA LYS A 184 -0.06 -18.40 3.11
C LYS A 184 -0.13 -17.30 2.06
N VAL A 185 -1.31 -17.16 1.47
CA VAL A 185 -1.63 -16.12 0.47
C VAL A 185 -2.66 -15.18 1.07
N TYR A 186 -2.31 -13.92 1.21
CA TYR A 186 -3.13 -12.93 1.89
C TYR A 186 -3.54 -11.81 0.94
N ASN A 187 -4.81 -11.45 0.95
CA ASN A 187 -5.29 -10.25 0.29
C ASN A 187 -5.13 -9.04 1.20
N ILE A 188 -4.66 -7.94 0.63
CA ILE A 188 -4.63 -6.66 1.33
C ILE A 188 -6.01 -6.02 1.20
N PRO A 189 -6.65 -5.55 2.30
CA PRO A 189 -7.94 -4.89 2.22
C PRO A 189 -7.94 -3.71 1.25
N VAL A 190 -8.96 -3.61 0.42
CA VAL A 190 -9.12 -2.50 -0.53
C VAL A 190 -9.98 -1.39 0.06
N GLY A 191 -11.05 -1.75 0.76
CA GLY A 191 -11.91 -0.79 1.43
C GLY A 191 -12.41 0.35 0.54
N PHE A 192 -12.12 1.57 0.93
CA PHE A 192 -12.40 2.81 0.18
C PHE A 192 -11.20 3.27 -0.66
N VAL A 193 -10.04 2.65 -0.44
CA VAL A 193 -8.79 2.81 -1.19
C VAL A 193 -7.95 1.56 -0.90
N GLY A 194 -6.99 1.21 -1.76
CA GLY A 194 -6.02 0.16 -1.44
C GLY A 194 -5.25 0.53 -0.16
N PHE A 195 -5.32 -0.30 0.88
CA PHE A 195 -4.72 0.02 2.18
C PHE A 195 -3.18 0.09 2.09
N GLU A 196 -2.59 -0.58 1.11
CA GLU A 196 -1.16 -0.52 0.79
C GLU A 196 -0.69 0.81 0.16
N GLN A 197 -1.62 1.72 -0.10
CA GLN A 197 -1.28 3.05 -0.59
C GLN A 197 -0.95 4.00 0.58
N THR A 198 -0.15 5.03 0.31
CA THR A 198 0.11 6.10 1.29
C THR A 198 -1.16 6.97 1.44
N CYS A 199 -2.00 6.63 2.39
CA CYS A 199 -3.32 7.21 2.58
C CYS A 199 -3.79 7.10 4.04
N SER A 200 -5.00 7.57 4.34
CA SER A 200 -5.61 7.46 5.68
C SER A 200 -5.74 6.02 6.21
N ALA A 201 -5.76 5.01 5.32
CA ALA A 201 -5.82 3.60 5.70
C ALA A 201 -4.44 2.95 5.94
N SER A 202 -3.33 3.68 5.84
CA SER A 202 -1.99 3.10 5.99
C SER A 202 -1.75 2.42 7.36
N ALA A 203 -2.34 2.94 8.44
CA ALA A 203 -2.30 2.28 9.75
C ALA A 203 -3.11 0.97 9.76
N LEU A 204 -4.26 0.94 9.07
CA LEU A 204 -5.08 -0.27 8.93
C LEU A 204 -4.34 -1.36 8.14
N PHE A 205 -3.54 -0.96 7.14
CA PHE A 205 -2.67 -1.89 6.42
C PHE A 205 -1.71 -2.61 7.38
N ILE A 206 -1.05 -1.87 8.27
CA ILE A 206 -0.11 -2.44 9.25
C ILE A 206 -0.83 -3.47 10.14
N TYR A 207 -1.97 -3.09 10.73
CA TYR A 207 -2.73 -3.96 11.63
C TYR A 207 -3.29 -5.18 10.91
N SER A 208 -3.79 -5.03 9.68
CA SER A 208 -4.33 -6.14 8.90
C SER A 208 -3.24 -7.17 8.54
N GLN A 209 -2.06 -6.70 8.14
CA GLN A 209 -0.94 -7.61 7.84
C GLN A 209 -0.40 -8.29 9.11
N ALA A 210 -0.37 -7.58 10.24
CA ALA A 210 0.02 -8.17 11.51
C ALA A 210 -0.92 -9.32 11.91
N ASN A 211 -2.25 -9.12 11.85
CA ASN A 211 -3.24 -10.16 12.14
C ASN A 211 -3.12 -11.36 11.19
N GLN A 212 -2.89 -11.12 9.89
CA GLN A 212 -2.81 -12.17 8.88
C GLN A 212 -1.53 -13.02 9.01
N ILE A 213 -0.39 -12.37 9.23
CA ILE A 213 0.91 -13.04 9.24
C ILE A 213 1.22 -13.68 10.60
N TYR A 214 0.76 -13.06 11.68
CA TYR A 214 1.04 -13.49 13.06
C TYR A 214 -0.23 -13.58 13.92
N PRO A 215 -1.21 -14.43 13.54
CA PRO A 215 -2.51 -14.50 14.22
C PRO A 215 -2.44 -14.94 15.70
N ASP A 216 -1.34 -15.57 16.11
CA ASP A 216 -1.13 -15.96 17.50
C ASP A 216 -0.62 -14.79 18.37
N LEU A 217 -0.17 -13.69 17.76
CA LEU A 217 0.39 -12.53 18.47
C LEU A 217 -0.48 -11.28 18.35
N PHE A 218 -1.26 -11.18 17.30
CA PHE A 218 -2.07 -10.00 17.02
C PHE A 218 -3.52 -10.38 16.73
N ASP A 219 -4.42 -9.64 17.35
CA ASP A 219 -5.88 -9.76 17.18
C ASP A 219 -6.50 -8.35 17.24
N PHE A 220 -6.06 -7.49 16.31
CA PHE A 220 -6.62 -6.15 16.21
C PHE A 220 -8.05 -6.21 15.67
N ASP A 221 -8.97 -5.50 16.31
CA ASP A 221 -10.34 -5.33 15.81
C ASP A 221 -10.37 -4.43 14.58
N LEU A 222 -10.18 -5.04 13.40
CA LEU A 222 -10.12 -4.29 12.12
C LEU A 222 -11.46 -3.62 11.79
N VAL A 223 -12.59 -4.14 12.25
CA VAL A 223 -13.91 -3.52 12.03
C VAL A 223 -13.97 -2.21 12.80
N ALA A 224 -13.69 -2.22 14.09
CA ALA A 224 -13.67 -1.02 14.92
C ALA A 224 -12.64 0.00 14.41
N LEU A 225 -11.43 -0.43 14.07
CA LEU A 225 -10.38 0.44 13.52
C LEU A 225 -10.77 1.07 12.17
N THR A 226 -11.49 0.34 11.31
CA THR A 226 -11.99 0.89 10.04
C THR A 226 -13.06 1.95 10.27
N GLN A 227 -13.97 1.71 11.21
CA GLN A 227 -14.98 2.70 11.63
C GLN A 227 -14.32 3.96 12.19
N GLU A 228 -13.35 3.79 13.09
CA GLU A 228 -12.59 4.90 13.66
C GLU A 228 -11.86 5.70 12.59
N CYS A 229 -11.19 5.04 11.65
CA CYS A 229 -10.51 5.68 10.54
C CYS A 229 -11.44 6.55 9.71
N LEU A 230 -12.60 6.03 9.28
CA LEU A 230 -13.54 6.81 8.47
C LEU A 230 -14.20 7.94 9.27
N GLN A 231 -14.52 7.74 10.54
CA GLN A 231 -15.02 8.80 11.40
C GLN A 231 -13.98 9.91 11.58
N LYS A 232 -12.74 9.55 11.84
CA LYS A 232 -11.63 10.46 12.13
C LYS A 232 -11.21 11.32 10.93
N TYR A 233 -11.09 10.70 9.76
CA TYR A 233 -10.57 11.38 8.56
C TYR A 233 -11.64 12.02 7.70
N PHE A 234 -12.85 11.45 7.68
CA PHE A 234 -13.91 11.81 6.73
C PHE A 234 -15.23 12.22 7.39
N ASP A 235 -15.29 12.20 8.74
CA ASP A 235 -16.54 12.43 9.50
C ASP A 235 -17.68 11.53 9.02
N TYR A 236 -17.33 10.26 8.74
CA TYR A 236 -18.25 9.28 8.18
C TYR A 236 -18.42 8.08 9.09
N THR A 237 -19.67 7.80 9.50
CA THR A 237 -20.02 6.68 10.37
C THR A 237 -20.34 5.44 9.55
N LEU A 238 -19.67 4.32 9.85
CA LEU A 238 -19.95 3.01 9.28
C LEU A 238 -20.66 2.11 10.29
N THR A 239 -21.55 1.24 9.78
CA THR A 239 -22.00 0.06 10.54
C THR A 239 -20.93 -1.04 10.52
N ASP A 240 -20.97 -1.98 11.48
CA ASP A 240 -20.05 -3.13 11.51
C ASP A 240 -20.06 -3.90 10.19
N ASN A 241 -21.26 -4.19 9.65
CA ASN A 241 -21.41 -4.89 8.39
C ASN A 241 -20.79 -4.12 7.20
N ALA A 242 -20.95 -2.80 7.17
CA ALA A 242 -20.35 -1.98 6.11
C ALA A 242 -18.81 -1.93 6.25
N ALA A 243 -18.28 -1.84 7.47
CA ALA A 243 -16.84 -1.91 7.73
C ALA A 243 -16.26 -3.28 7.34
N GLN A 244 -16.94 -4.37 7.69
CA GLN A 244 -16.54 -5.72 7.30
C GLN A 244 -16.56 -5.89 5.78
N ASN A 245 -17.60 -5.42 5.09
CA ASN A 245 -17.64 -5.45 3.63
C ASN A 245 -16.43 -4.76 2.99
N LEU A 246 -16.04 -3.58 3.49
CA LEU A 246 -14.85 -2.88 2.99
C LEU A 246 -13.56 -3.69 3.21
N LEU A 247 -13.41 -4.34 4.36
CA LEU A 247 -12.26 -5.20 4.67
C LEU A 247 -12.21 -6.43 3.75
N ASP A 248 -13.36 -6.97 3.37
CA ASP A 248 -13.49 -8.13 2.48
C ASP A 248 -13.40 -7.77 0.99
N GLY A 249 -13.20 -6.50 0.64
CA GLY A 249 -13.06 -6.03 -0.74
C GLY A 249 -14.38 -5.81 -1.47
N TYR A 250 -15.46 -5.50 -0.74
CA TYR A 250 -16.75 -5.12 -1.27
C TYR A 250 -17.04 -3.64 -1.06
N PHE A 251 -18.01 -3.07 -1.77
CA PHE A 251 -18.60 -1.80 -1.39
C PHE A 251 -19.38 -1.94 -0.08
N LYS A 252 -19.62 -0.81 0.59
CA LYS A 252 -20.35 -0.76 1.88
C LYS A 252 -21.73 -1.41 1.85
N ASP A 253 -22.36 -1.50 0.69
CA ASP A 253 -23.67 -2.15 0.47
C ASP A 253 -23.57 -3.65 0.18
N GLY A 254 -22.35 -4.21 0.16
CA GLY A 254 -22.07 -5.61 -0.11
C GLY A 254 -21.97 -5.97 -1.58
N SER A 255 -22.02 -5.02 -2.50
CA SER A 255 -21.71 -5.29 -3.91
C SER A 255 -20.21 -5.43 -4.14
N PHE A 256 -19.78 -6.21 -5.13
CA PHE A 256 -18.37 -6.33 -5.49
C PHE A 256 -17.81 -5.03 -6.02
N MET A 257 -16.58 -4.72 -5.63
CA MET A 257 -15.87 -3.58 -6.21
C MET A 257 -15.51 -3.82 -7.66
N ILE A 258 -14.93 -4.99 -7.95
CA ILE A 258 -14.57 -5.42 -9.32
C ILE A 258 -14.61 -6.95 -9.38
N GLU A 259 -15.24 -7.50 -10.39
CA GLU A 259 -15.28 -8.94 -10.70
C GLU A 259 -14.01 -9.41 -11.42
#